data_ff02e98234381c9b83416799f2ae4c8c
#
_entry.id   ff02e98234381c9b83416799f2ae4c8c
#
_cell.length_a   1.000
_cell.length_b   1.000
_cell.length_c   1.000
_cell.angle_alpha   90.00
_cell.angle_beta   90.00
_cell.angle_gamma   90.00
#
_symmetry.space_group_name_H-M   'P 1'
#
loop_
_entity.id
_entity.type
_entity.pdbx_description
1 polymer ?
#
loop_
_entity_poly.entity_id
_entity_poly.type
_entity_poly.pdbx_seq_one_letter_code
_entity_poly.pdbx_strand_id
1 'polypeptide(L)'
;MSKLLREYIYTILAEGSGQALSDEKIEGALDAISGLVSGSTMFRNKTFIAGGAVRDEIMGKTSHDIDIVVALPDGGIKLAEWLYSRLRLEHRPVTFPKFGTAMLSLDGVTHNGIDLSGVEIEMVQTRAEKYDPNSRKPVTSYGTLEQDVARRDLTINSLLKNLTTG
;
A
#
# COMPACT_ATOMS: atom_id res chain seq x y z
N MET A 1 6.42 4.57 9.88
CA MET A 1 6.00 3.59 10.91
C MET A 1 7.25 2.93 11.48
N SER A 2 7.39 2.75 12.82
CA SER A 2 8.57 2.09 13.36
C SER A 2 8.55 0.60 12.98
N LYS A 3 9.75 0.00 12.75
CA LYS A 3 9.92 -1.42 12.46
C LYS A 3 9.18 -2.31 13.50
N LEU A 4 9.22 -1.90 14.77
CA LEU A 4 8.52 -2.56 15.89
C LEU A 4 6.99 -2.55 15.75
N LEU A 5 6.41 -1.47 15.26
CA LEU A 5 4.95 -1.40 15.05
C LEU A 5 4.54 -2.27 13.85
N ARG A 6 5.37 -2.32 12.82
CA ARG A 6 5.21 -3.21 11.68
C ARG A 6 5.25 -4.68 12.13
N GLU A 7 6.30 -5.07 12.86
CA GLU A 7 6.44 -6.43 13.41
C GLU A 7 5.28 -6.81 14.35
N TYR A 8 4.84 -5.89 15.20
CA TYR A 8 3.71 -6.13 16.11
C TYR A 8 2.39 -6.33 15.37
N ILE A 9 2.12 -5.52 14.34
CA ILE A 9 0.94 -5.66 13.48
C ILE A 9 1.02 -6.99 12.71
N TYR A 10 2.17 -7.32 12.11
CA TYR A 10 2.37 -8.61 11.44
C TYR A 10 2.18 -9.80 12.37
N THR A 11 2.63 -9.72 13.64
CA THR A 11 2.46 -10.81 14.61
C THR A 11 1.00 -11.04 14.95
N ILE A 12 0.21 -9.95 15.14
CA ILE A 12 -1.22 -10.08 15.45
C ILE A 12 -2.01 -10.61 14.24
N LEU A 13 -1.64 -10.22 13.02
CA LEU A 13 -2.35 -10.62 11.81
C LEU A 13 -1.92 -12.01 11.30
N ALA A 14 -0.67 -12.40 11.50
CA ALA A 14 -0.14 -13.71 11.10
C ALA A 14 -0.65 -14.89 11.96
N GLU A 15 -1.18 -14.64 13.14
CA GLU A 15 -1.79 -15.70 13.98
C GLU A 15 -3.14 -16.22 13.40
N GLY A 16 -3.66 -15.58 12.35
CA GLY A 16 -4.95 -15.92 11.71
C GLY A 16 -4.89 -16.75 10.42
N SER A 17 -3.78 -16.77 9.68
CA SER A 17 -3.72 -17.46 8.37
C SER A 17 -2.40 -18.20 8.15
N GLY A 18 -2.41 -19.48 8.44
CA GLY A 18 -1.27 -20.38 8.23
C GLY A 18 -1.02 -20.79 6.76
N GLN A 19 -1.44 -20.02 5.76
CA GLN A 19 -1.22 -20.29 4.35
C GLN A 19 -0.23 -19.27 3.78
N ALA A 20 0.92 -19.75 3.29
CA ALA A 20 1.87 -18.90 2.57
C ALA A 20 1.17 -18.25 1.37
N LEU A 21 1.30 -16.93 1.21
CA LEU A 21 0.81 -16.20 0.05
C LEU A 21 1.51 -16.74 -1.20
N SER A 22 0.74 -17.03 -2.25
CA SER A 22 1.29 -17.40 -3.56
C SER A 22 1.45 -16.16 -4.43
N ASP A 23 2.39 -16.20 -5.36
CA ASP A 23 2.61 -15.15 -6.35
C ASP A 23 1.32 -14.84 -7.13
N GLU A 24 0.54 -15.88 -7.47
CA GLU A 24 -0.74 -15.76 -8.15
C GLU A 24 -1.76 -14.91 -7.36
N LYS A 25 -1.81 -15.05 -6.04
CA LYS A 25 -2.69 -14.22 -5.19
C LYS A 25 -2.27 -12.76 -5.20
N ILE A 26 -0.96 -12.49 -5.15
CA ILE A 26 -0.41 -11.13 -5.19
C ILE A 26 -0.73 -10.46 -6.52
N GLU A 27 -0.47 -11.16 -7.63
CA GLU A 27 -0.77 -10.66 -8.98
C GLU A 27 -2.27 -10.43 -9.17
N GLY A 28 -3.11 -11.37 -8.71
CA GLY A 28 -4.56 -11.25 -8.74
C GLY A 28 -5.08 -10.05 -7.94
N ALA A 29 -4.48 -9.78 -6.78
CA ALA A 29 -4.83 -8.64 -5.95
C ALA A 29 -4.47 -7.30 -6.63
N LEU A 30 -3.28 -7.21 -7.22
CA LEU A 30 -2.84 -6.03 -7.95
C LEU A 30 -3.71 -5.79 -9.19
N ASP A 31 -4.06 -6.85 -9.93
CA ASP A 31 -4.94 -6.75 -11.10
C ASP A 31 -6.35 -6.27 -10.71
N ALA A 32 -6.94 -6.84 -9.66
CA ALA A 32 -8.24 -6.42 -9.15
C ALA A 32 -8.27 -4.93 -8.77
N ILE A 33 -7.26 -4.47 -8.04
CA ILE A 33 -7.17 -3.07 -7.60
C ILE A 33 -6.88 -2.15 -8.78
N SER A 34 -5.96 -2.52 -9.67
CA SER A 34 -5.63 -1.76 -10.88
C SER A 34 -6.87 -1.56 -11.76
N GLY A 35 -7.65 -2.61 -11.98
CA GLY A 35 -8.90 -2.55 -12.73
C GLY A 35 -9.89 -1.55 -12.15
N LEU A 36 -10.10 -1.58 -10.82
CA LEU A 36 -10.98 -0.63 -10.14
C LEU A 36 -10.44 0.81 -10.21
N VAL A 37 -9.16 1.01 -9.86
CA VAL A 37 -8.51 2.32 -9.84
C VAL A 37 -8.50 2.97 -11.21
N SER A 38 -8.32 2.20 -12.29
CA SER A 38 -8.36 2.69 -13.67
C SER A 38 -9.68 3.35 -14.05
N GLY A 39 -10.79 2.88 -13.49
CA GLY A 39 -12.12 3.46 -13.65
C GLY A 39 -12.41 4.68 -12.77
N SER A 40 -11.54 5.03 -11.85
CA SER A 40 -11.75 6.09 -10.87
C SER A 40 -11.14 7.42 -11.31
N THR A 41 -11.92 8.47 -11.42
CA THR A 41 -11.41 9.83 -11.67
C THR A 41 -10.58 10.39 -10.52
N MET A 42 -10.82 9.90 -9.30
CA MET A 42 -10.09 10.34 -8.10
C MET A 42 -8.71 9.70 -8.00
N PHE A 43 -8.60 8.38 -8.23
CA PHE A 43 -7.40 7.59 -7.94
C PHE A 43 -6.55 7.26 -9.16
N ARG A 44 -7.15 7.29 -10.35
CA ARG A 44 -6.42 7.07 -11.60
C ARG A 44 -5.24 8.04 -11.71
N ASN A 45 -4.07 7.54 -12.09
CA ASN A 45 -2.80 8.27 -12.21
C ASN A 45 -2.26 8.88 -10.90
N LYS A 46 -2.88 8.56 -9.74
CA LYS A 46 -2.44 9.02 -8.42
C LYS A 46 -2.10 7.88 -7.47
N THR A 47 -2.15 6.65 -7.96
CA THR A 47 -1.92 5.44 -7.20
C THR A 47 -0.72 4.69 -7.76
N PHE A 48 0.24 4.37 -6.91
CA PHE A 48 1.52 3.80 -7.30
C PHE A 48 1.88 2.63 -6.38
N ILE A 49 2.43 1.55 -6.97
CA ILE A 49 3.16 0.54 -6.21
C ILE A 49 4.51 1.13 -5.86
N ALA A 50 5.01 0.89 -4.65
CA ALA A 50 6.21 1.54 -4.14
C ALA A 50 7.27 0.56 -3.65
N GLY A 51 8.52 0.98 -3.73
CA GLY A 51 9.64 0.41 -3.00
C GLY A 51 10.05 -0.99 -3.42
N GLY A 52 10.08 -1.89 -2.43
CA GLY A 52 10.58 -3.25 -2.60
C GLY A 52 9.85 -4.06 -3.66
N ALA A 53 8.54 -3.91 -3.79
CA ALA A 53 7.75 -4.64 -4.77
C ALA A 53 8.15 -4.29 -6.21
N VAL A 54 8.38 -3.00 -6.51
CA VAL A 54 8.83 -2.57 -7.85
C VAL A 54 10.25 -3.05 -8.15
N ARG A 55 11.15 -2.97 -7.17
CA ARG A 55 12.51 -3.51 -7.30
C ARG A 55 12.48 -5.01 -7.59
N ASP A 56 11.71 -5.75 -6.84
CA ASP A 56 11.66 -7.21 -6.93
C ASP A 56 11.07 -7.64 -8.27
N GLU A 57 10.05 -6.94 -8.78
CA GLU A 57 9.51 -7.14 -10.13
C GLU A 57 10.58 -6.95 -11.22
N ILE A 58 11.38 -5.88 -11.14
CA ILE A 58 12.49 -5.64 -12.09
C ILE A 58 13.53 -6.77 -12.03
N MET A 59 13.70 -7.39 -10.85
CA MET A 59 14.59 -8.52 -10.63
C MET A 59 13.96 -9.88 -10.99
N GLY A 60 12.73 -9.90 -11.53
CA GLY A 60 12.01 -11.12 -11.88
C GLY A 60 11.52 -11.92 -10.67
N LYS A 61 11.25 -11.23 -9.55
CA LYS A 61 10.74 -11.81 -8.30
C LYS A 61 9.40 -11.18 -7.94
N THR A 62 8.54 -11.95 -7.29
CA THR A 62 7.29 -11.44 -6.70
C THR A 62 7.56 -10.99 -5.26
N SER A 63 7.12 -9.80 -4.91
CA SER A 63 7.13 -9.32 -3.53
C SER A 63 5.79 -9.66 -2.87
N HIS A 64 5.83 -10.21 -1.66
CA HIS A 64 4.62 -10.49 -0.89
C HIS A 64 4.17 -9.29 -0.04
N ASP A 65 5.00 -8.25 0.06
CA ASP A 65 4.66 -6.98 0.71
C ASP A 65 4.19 -5.99 -0.37
N ILE A 66 2.89 -5.66 -0.36
CA ILE A 66 2.32 -4.69 -1.30
C ILE A 66 2.17 -3.36 -0.59
N ASP A 67 3.01 -2.41 -0.94
CA ASP A 67 2.92 -1.02 -0.51
C ASP A 67 2.32 -0.16 -1.64
N ILE A 68 1.18 0.46 -1.40
CA ILE A 68 0.55 1.39 -2.34
C ILE A 68 0.66 2.82 -1.82
N VAL A 69 1.26 3.69 -2.63
CA VAL A 69 1.35 5.13 -2.37
C VAL A 69 0.27 5.86 -3.15
N VAL A 70 -0.46 6.75 -2.48
CA VAL A 70 -1.53 7.54 -3.09
C VAL A 70 -1.20 9.01 -2.99
N ALA A 71 -1.06 9.68 -4.13
CA ALA A 71 -0.70 11.10 -4.24
C ALA A 71 -1.91 12.01 -3.99
N LEU A 72 -2.53 11.88 -2.82
CA LEU A 72 -3.68 12.64 -2.34
C LEU A 72 -3.58 12.85 -0.83
N PRO A 73 -4.09 13.96 -0.27
CA PRO A 73 -4.25 14.11 1.18
C PRO A 73 -5.16 13.00 1.74
N ASP A 74 -4.69 12.32 2.79
CA ASP A 74 -5.31 11.11 3.38
C ASP A 74 -5.53 9.99 2.35
N GLY A 75 -4.71 9.98 1.31
CA GLY A 75 -4.91 9.14 0.12
C GLY A 75 -4.96 7.65 0.43
N GLY A 76 -4.12 7.17 1.34
CA GLY A 76 -4.13 5.77 1.76
C GLY A 76 -5.46 5.37 2.39
N ILE A 77 -5.98 6.19 3.31
CA ILE A 77 -7.27 5.95 3.98
C ILE A 77 -8.42 6.02 2.98
N LYS A 78 -8.45 7.07 2.14
CA LYS A 78 -9.48 7.26 1.12
C LYS A 78 -9.55 6.11 0.12
N LEU A 79 -8.39 5.62 -0.33
CA LEU A 79 -8.33 4.49 -1.25
C LEU A 79 -8.82 3.21 -0.57
N ALA A 80 -8.37 2.93 0.66
CA ALA A 80 -8.77 1.74 1.39
C ALA A 80 -10.29 1.69 1.66
N GLU A 81 -10.88 2.80 2.10
CA GLU A 81 -12.32 2.89 2.31
C GLU A 81 -13.12 2.79 1.01
N TRP A 82 -12.61 3.37 -0.07
CA TRP A 82 -13.24 3.26 -1.38
C TRP A 82 -13.20 1.82 -1.90
N LEU A 83 -12.07 1.13 -1.78
CA LEU A 83 -11.93 -0.28 -2.16
C LEU A 83 -12.81 -1.18 -1.28
N TYR A 84 -12.84 -0.93 0.04
CA TYR A 84 -13.73 -1.62 0.97
C TYR A 84 -15.18 -1.63 0.46
N SER A 85 -15.68 -0.46 0.05
CA SER A 85 -17.05 -0.32 -0.46
C SER A 85 -17.24 -0.99 -1.82
N ARG A 86 -16.24 -0.94 -2.71
CA ARG A 86 -16.33 -1.49 -4.07
C ARG A 86 -16.24 -3.00 -4.10
N LEU A 87 -15.36 -3.56 -3.28
CA LEU A 87 -15.16 -5.00 -3.16
C LEU A 87 -16.16 -5.64 -2.18
N ARG A 88 -16.96 -4.84 -1.47
CA ARG A 88 -17.94 -5.29 -0.46
C ARG A 88 -17.30 -6.18 0.60
N LEU A 89 -16.14 -5.78 1.10
CA LEU A 89 -15.39 -6.54 2.09
C LEU A 89 -16.17 -6.66 3.40
N GLU A 90 -15.98 -7.74 4.11
CA GLU A 90 -16.61 -7.97 5.41
C GLU A 90 -15.98 -7.08 6.49
N HIS A 91 -14.66 -6.96 6.47
CA HIS A 91 -13.91 -6.22 7.46
C HIS A 91 -13.46 -4.85 6.95
N ARG A 92 -13.68 -3.83 7.78
CA ARG A 92 -13.24 -2.46 7.48
C ARG A 92 -11.73 -2.37 7.48
N PRO A 93 -11.14 -1.45 6.68
CA PRO A 93 -9.70 -1.20 6.74
C PRO A 93 -9.29 -0.69 8.12
N VAL A 94 -8.11 -1.10 8.56
CA VAL A 94 -7.47 -0.54 9.76
C VAL A 94 -6.80 0.77 9.35
N THR A 95 -7.19 1.89 9.97
CA THR A 95 -6.70 3.22 9.58
C THR A 95 -5.80 3.84 10.64
N PHE A 96 -4.80 4.58 10.18
CA PHE A 96 -3.86 5.34 11.00
C PHE A 96 -3.87 6.82 10.57
N PRO A 97 -4.87 7.62 11.03
CA PRO A 97 -5.11 8.99 10.53
C PRO A 97 -3.89 9.91 10.67
N LYS A 98 -3.14 9.77 11.77
CA LYS A 98 -1.93 10.57 12.01
C LYS A 98 -0.88 10.43 10.88
N PHE A 99 -0.90 9.32 10.15
CA PHE A 99 0.08 9.00 9.11
C PHE A 99 -0.52 8.98 7.71
N GLY A 100 -1.84 9.16 7.57
CA GLY A 100 -2.55 9.00 6.31
C GLY A 100 -2.42 7.59 5.72
N THR A 101 -2.31 6.58 6.60
CA THR A 101 -2.07 5.18 6.25
C THR A 101 -3.29 4.33 6.57
N ALA A 102 -3.53 3.31 5.76
CA ALA A 102 -4.50 2.26 6.05
C ALA A 102 -3.96 0.89 5.63
N MET A 103 -4.46 -0.16 6.28
CA MET A 103 -4.27 -1.55 5.88
C MET A 103 -5.61 -2.14 5.49
N LEU A 104 -5.63 -2.85 4.38
CA LEU A 104 -6.82 -3.50 3.83
C LEU A 104 -6.55 -4.99 3.63
N SER A 105 -7.38 -5.85 4.25
CA SER A 105 -7.43 -7.28 3.94
C SER A 105 -8.37 -7.53 2.78
N LEU A 106 -7.99 -8.45 1.89
CA LEU A 106 -8.82 -8.92 0.78
C LEU A 106 -9.53 -10.25 1.09
N ASP A 107 -9.74 -10.56 2.37
CA ASP A 107 -10.45 -11.76 2.78
C ASP A 107 -11.85 -11.83 2.17
N GLY A 108 -12.19 -12.99 1.63
CA GLY A 108 -13.47 -13.24 0.97
C GLY A 108 -13.59 -12.68 -0.45
N VAL A 109 -12.52 -12.06 -0.99
CA VAL A 109 -12.51 -11.60 -2.38
C VAL A 109 -12.02 -12.71 -3.31
N THR A 110 -12.75 -12.91 -4.39
CA THR A 110 -12.32 -13.76 -5.52
C THR A 110 -12.22 -12.90 -6.77
N HIS A 111 -11.08 -12.94 -7.44
CA HIS A 111 -10.83 -12.22 -8.69
C HIS A 111 -10.29 -13.18 -9.76
N ASN A 112 -10.91 -13.21 -10.94
CA ASN A 112 -10.56 -14.14 -12.03
C ASN A 112 -10.43 -15.61 -11.59
N GLY A 113 -11.25 -16.05 -10.60
CA GLY A 113 -11.21 -17.41 -10.06
C GLY A 113 -10.16 -17.64 -8.97
N ILE A 114 -9.35 -16.62 -8.63
CA ILE A 114 -8.31 -16.67 -7.59
C ILE A 114 -8.92 -16.15 -6.28
N ASP A 115 -8.86 -16.95 -5.22
CA ASP A 115 -9.19 -16.52 -3.86
C ASP A 115 -8.06 -15.67 -3.28
N LEU A 116 -8.35 -14.38 -2.98
CA LEU A 116 -7.41 -13.41 -2.48
C LEU A 116 -7.31 -13.37 -0.95
N SER A 117 -7.98 -14.28 -0.26
CA SER A 117 -7.94 -14.34 1.22
C SER A 117 -6.52 -14.48 1.73
N GLY A 118 -6.18 -13.71 2.76
CA GLY A 118 -4.85 -13.60 3.36
C GLY A 118 -3.96 -12.54 2.70
N VAL A 119 -4.40 -11.90 1.60
CA VAL A 119 -3.65 -10.76 1.03
C VAL A 119 -3.97 -9.50 1.83
N GLU A 120 -2.93 -8.86 2.33
CA GLU A 120 -2.99 -7.58 3.02
C GLU A 120 -2.22 -6.52 2.24
N ILE A 121 -2.78 -5.32 2.18
CA ILE A 121 -2.22 -4.22 1.41
C ILE A 121 -2.07 -3.00 2.30
N GLU A 122 -0.85 -2.49 2.41
CA GLU A 122 -0.61 -1.20 3.05
C GLU A 122 -0.81 -0.07 2.03
N MET A 123 -1.64 0.90 2.39
CA MET A 123 -1.93 2.07 1.57
C MET A 123 -1.53 3.32 2.33
N VAL A 124 -0.66 4.14 1.74
CA VAL A 124 -0.13 5.35 2.38
C VAL A 124 -0.33 6.57 1.49
N GLN A 125 -0.49 7.74 2.10
CA GLN A 125 -0.39 8.99 1.36
C GLN A 125 1.07 9.33 1.04
N THR A 126 1.33 10.11 -0.01
CA THR A 126 2.64 10.75 -0.21
C THR A 126 2.99 11.68 0.95
N ARG A 127 4.25 11.69 1.37
CA ARG A 127 4.71 12.43 2.56
C ARG A 127 5.84 13.39 2.22
N ALA A 128 5.80 14.56 2.86
CA ALA A 128 6.94 15.44 3.03
C ALA A 128 7.40 15.36 4.47
N GLU A 129 8.69 15.43 4.69
CA GLU A 129 9.31 15.48 6.01
C GLU A 129 9.99 16.83 6.22
N LYS A 130 9.74 17.43 7.38
CA LYS A 130 10.46 18.62 7.85
C LYS A 130 11.24 18.23 9.10
N TYR A 131 12.53 18.49 9.08
CA TYR A 131 13.41 18.26 10.23
C TYR A 131 13.50 19.54 11.06
N ASP A 132 13.16 19.43 12.35
CA ASP A 132 13.45 20.46 13.33
C ASP A 132 14.89 20.23 13.83
N PRO A 133 15.78 21.25 13.80
CA PRO A 133 17.15 21.12 14.32
C PRO A 133 17.22 20.63 15.78
N ASN A 134 16.17 20.83 16.55
CA ASN A 134 16.08 20.44 17.97
C ASN A 134 15.38 19.09 18.18
N SER A 135 14.95 18.39 17.12
CA SER A 135 14.24 17.10 17.20
C SER A 135 14.84 16.07 16.26
N ARG A 136 15.08 14.87 16.76
CA ARG A 136 15.48 13.72 15.94
C ARG A 136 14.30 13.10 15.17
N LYS A 137 13.06 13.53 15.44
CA LYS A 137 11.86 13.00 14.77
C LYS A 137 11.37 14.04 13.78
N PRO A 138 11.30 13.69 12.49
CA PRO A 138 10.74 14.60 11.49
C PRO A 138 9.23 14.82 11.73
N VAL A 139 8.77 16.01 11.44
CA VAL A 139 7.34 16.29 11.31
C VAL A 139 6.91 15.87 9.90
N THR A 140 6.02 14.89 9.82
CA THR A 140 5.48 14.40 8.57
C THR A 140 4.18 15.11 8.22
N SER A 141 4.02 15.47 6.96
CA SER A 141 2.80 16.05 6.39
C SER A 141 2.54 15.43 5.02
N TYR A 142 1.35 15.70 4.46
CA TYR A 142 1.12 15.40 3.05
C TYR A 142 2.16 16.15 2.19
N GLY A 143 2.69 15.48 1.17
CA GLY A 143 3.68 16.01 0.24
C GLY A 143 3.42 15.59 -1.19
N THR A 144 4.18 16.16 -2.13
CA THR A 144 4.14 15.73 -3.53
C THR A 144 4.80 14.35 -3.69
N LEU A 145 4.63 13.76 -4.87
CA LEU A 145 5.27 12.48 -5.20
C LEU A 145 6.80 12.60 -5.17
N GLU A 146 7.34 13.70 -5.70
CA GLU A 146 8.78 13.99 -5.71
C GLU A 146 9.34 14.14 -4.29
N GLN A 147 8.58 14.79 -3.40
CA GLN A 147 8.98 14.91 -1.99
C GLN A 147 8.98 13.57 -1.28
N ASP A 148 8.01 12.69 -1.59
CA ASP A 148 7.95 11.34 -1.01
C ASP A 148 9.14 10.49 -1.49
N VAL A 149 9.49 10.55 -2.76
CA VAL A 149 10.64 9.84 -3.33
C VAL A 149 11.95 10.36 -2.74
N ALA A 150 12.13 11.69 -2.67
CA ALA A 150 13.37 12.31 -2.22
C ALA A 150 13.73 12.03 -0.75
N ARG A 151 12.75 11.72 0.11
CA ARG A 151 12.99 11.39 1.53
C ARG A 151 13.35 9.94 1.79
N ARG A 152 13.30 9.05 0.78
CA ARG A 152 13.59 7.62 0.94
C ARG A 152 15.09 7.37 1.00
N ASP A 153 15.52 6.48 1.89
CA ASP A 153 16.94 6.24 2.20
C ASP A 153 17.77 5.75 1.01
N LEU A 154 17.21 4.84 0.21
CA LEU A 154 17.91 4.20 -0.90
C LEU A 154 17.14 4.41 -2.20
N THR A 155 17.85 4.81 -3.24
CA THR A 155 17.29 5.01 -4.59
C THR A 155 16.59 3.77 -5.13
N ILE A 156 17.14 2.59 -4.87
CA ILE A 156 16.56 1.31 -5.28
C ILE A 156 15.20 1.01 -4.59
N ASN A 157 14.95 1.60 -3.42
CA ASN A 157 13.69 1.50 -2.69
C ASN A 157 12.80 2.74 -2.90
N SER A 158 13.23 3.68 -3.74
CA SER A 158 12.47 4.88 -4.11
C SER A 158 11.71 4.70 -5.43
N LEU A 159 11.77 3.51 -6.01
CA LEU A 159 11.07 3.18 -7.24
C LEU A 159 9.56 3.23 -7.03
N LEU A 160 8.87 3.78 -8.01
CA LEU A 160 7.41 3.85 -8.07
C LEU A 160 6.95 3.35 -9.44
N LYS A 161 5.93 2.53 -9.44
CA LYS A 161 5.25 2.06 -10.64
C LYS A 161 3.80 2.54 -10.60
N ASN A 162 3.36 3.26 -11.62
CA ASN A 162 1.96 3.68 -11.67
C ASN A 162 1.07 2.44 -11.79
N LEU A 163 0.08 2.32 -10.90
CA LEU A 163 -0.76 1.14 -10.84
C LEU A 163 -1.64 0.95 -12.07
N THR A 164 -1.92 2.02 -12.82
CA THR A 164 -2.85 1.99 -13.97
C THR A 164 -2.15 2.01 -15.33
N THR A 165 -0.90 2.45 -15.40
CA THR A 165 -0.18 2.59 -16.69
C THR A 165 1.10 1.78 -16.76
N GLY A 166 1.57 1.24 -15.65
CA GLY A 166 2.84 0.51 -15.55
C GLY A 166 4.04 1.38 -15.31
#